data_f2884d77a1d498d780c878bc5b99ef7d
#
_entry.id   f2884d77a1d498d780c878bc5b99ef7d
#
_cell.length_a   1.000
_cell.length_b   1.000
_cell.length_c   1.000
_cell.angle_alpha   90.00
_cell.angle_beta   90.00
_cell.angle_gamma   90.00
#
_symmetry.space_group_name_H-M   'P 1'
#
loop_
_entity.id
_entity.type
_entity.pdbx_description
1 polymer ?
#
loop_
_entity_poly.entity_id
_entity_poly.type
_entity_poly.pdbx_seq_one_letter_code
_entity_poly.pdbx_strand_id
1 'polypeptide(L)'
;MFVHWSNNEVTYRDMESIQVNCERCSSEQKHTFRMYEQRTKHYSVISGRPKRSVTIICHGCLLEGPLEKEYEKQMIEKFTAQVMAGEGFELYQQGKYDKAIKKFKKNLKNEPGDLQAVYGLATCLIAKGNYDEARGFVDRLGSEMPDSKDVKELKKILEKKVRPSL
;
A
#
# COMPACT_ATOMS: atom_id res chain seq x y z
N MET A 1 -36.71 4.89 -24.21
CA MET A 1 -36.44 5.13 -22.76
C MET A 1 -35.36 4.19 -22.32
N PHE A 2 -34.12 4.68 -22.17
CA PHE A 2 -32.99 3.83 -21.74
C PHE A 2 -32.92 3.82 -20.22
N VAL A 3 -33.18 2.68 -19.60
CA VAL A 3 -33.03 2.51 -18.16
C VAL A 3 -31.52 2.30 -17.88
N HIS A 4 -30.92 3.26 -17.24
CA HIS A 4 -29.50 3.20 -16.86
C HIS A 4 -29.36 2.48 -15.51
N TRP A 5 -28.93 1.23 -15.51
CA TRP A 5 -28.67 0.48 -14.29
C TRP A 5 -27.21 0.71 -13.88
N SER A 6 -27.00 1.39 -12.77
CA SER A 6 -25.70 1.46 -12.11
C SER A 6 -25.79 0.84 -10.72
N ASN A 7 -24.98 -0.16 -10.43
CA ASN A 7 -24.83 -0.74 -9.09
C ASN A 7 -23.54 -0.26 -8.47
N ASN A 8 -23.61 0.26 -7.25
CA ASN A 8 -22.45 0.58 -6.46
C ASN A 8 -22.03 -0.64 -5.64
N GLU A 9 -20.81 -1.10 -5.85
CA GLU A 9 -20.20 -2.11 -4.99
C GLU A 9 -19.38 -1.38 -3.94
N VAL A 10 -19.67 -1.62 -2.66
CA VAL A 10 -18.92 -1.09 -1.53
C VAL A 10 -18.18 -2.23 -0.87
N THR A 11 -16.89 -2.12 -0.78
CA THR A 11 -16.01 -3.02 -0.01
C THR A 11 -15.32 -2.23 1.08
N TYR A 12 -14.91 -2.90 2.16
CA TYR A 12 -14.13 -2.26 3.20
C TYR A 12 -12.97 -3.15 3.64
N ARG A 13 -11.95 -2.51 4.23
CA ARG A 13 -10.81 -3.16 4.85
C ARG A 13 -10.48 -2.46 6.15
N ASP A 14 -10.28 -3.24 7.19
CA ASP A 14 -9.71 -2.72 8.43
C ASP A 14 -8.20 -2.58 8.23
N MET A 15 -7.70 -1.41 8.57
CA MET A 15 -6.33 -1.01 8.35
C MET A 15 -5.54 -1.09 9.68
N GLU A 16 -4.89 -0.01 10.08
CA GLU A 16 -4.16 0.02 11.34
C GLU A 16 -5.07 0.34 12.53
N SER A 17 -4.58 0.03 13.73
CA SER A 17 -5.27 0.35 14.98
C SER A 17 -4.39 1.20 15.88
N ILE A 18 -5.02 2.09 16.63
CA ILE A 18 -4.38 2.96 17.62
C ILE A 18 -5.08 2.84 18.97
N GLN A 19 -4.37 3.16 20.04
CA GLN A 19 -4.94 3.31 21.38
C GLN A 19 -5.14 4.79 21.65
N VAL A 20 -6.37 5.20 21.88
CA VAL A 20 -6.71 6.59 22.19
C VAL A 20 -7.91 6.63 23.14
N ASN A 21 -8.03 7.73 23.89
CA ASN A 21 -9.19 7.95 24.74
C ASN A 21 -10.45 8.13 23.88
N CYS A 22 -11.43 7.29 24.14
CA CYS A 22 -12.73 7.39 23.53
C CYS A 22 -13.62 8.30 24.41
N GLU A 23 -14.08 9.42 23.88
CA GLU A 23 -14.95 10.33 24.61
C GLU A 23 -16.22 9.65 25.12
N ARG A 24 -16.80 8.74 24.35
CA ARG A 24 -18.01 8.00 24.72
C ARG A 24 -17.77 6.92 25.78
N CYS A 25 -16.63 6.21 25.70
CA CYS A 25 -16.27 5.18 26.69
C CYS A 25 -15.66 5.80 27.96
N SER A 26 -15.21 7.07 27.91
CA SER A 26 -14.46 7.75 28.95
C SER A 26 -13.22 7.00 29.44
N SER A 27 -12.61 6.23 28.53
CA SER A 27 -11.45 5.38 28.78
C SER A 27 -10.62 5.17 27.51
N GLU A 28 -9.37 4.77 27.69
CA GLU A 28 -8.50 4.40 26.60
C GLU A 28 -9.03 3.11 25.94
N GLN A 29 -9.25 3.16 24.64
CA GLN A 29 -9.78 2.05 23.86
C GLN A 29 -8.98 1.86 22.56
N LYS A 30 -8.95 0.64 22.09
CA LYS A 30 -8.47 0.34 20.75
C LYS A 30 -9.44 0.91 19.72
N HIS A 31 -8.90 1.67 18.77
CA HIS A 31 -9.63 2.18 17.63
C HIS A 31 -9.00 1.64 16.36
N THR A 32 -9.82 1.24 15.40
CA THR A 32 -9.36 0.73 14.09
C THR A 32 -9.82 1.66 12.99
N PHE A 33 -8.90 2.06 12.12
CA PHE A 33 -9.25 2.75 10.88
C PHE A 33 -9.83 1.75 9.89
N ARG A 34 -10.95 2.11 9.28
CA ARG A 34 -11.61 1.33 8.23
C ARG A 34 -11.68 2.12 6.95
N MET A 35 -11.06 1.60 5.89
CA MET A 35 -11.12 2.19 4.56
C MET A 35 -12.23 1.54 3.76
N TYR A 36 -13.16 2.34 3.27
CA TYR A 36 -14.18 1.96 2.32
C TYR A 36 -13.75 2.30 0.91
N GLU A 37 -14.05 1.40 -0.02
CA GLU A 37 -13.87 1.63 -1.45
C GLU A 37 -15.19 1.39 -2.16
N GLN A 38 -15.74 2.44 -2.77
CA GLN A 38 -16.94 2.38 -3.57
C GLN A 38 -16.59 2.37 -5.05
N ARG A 39 -17.03 1.35 -5.77
CA ARG A 39 -16.86 1.21 -7.22
C ARG A 39 -18.22 1.25 -7.90
N THR A 40 -18.32 2.02 -8.98
CA THR A 40 -19.52 2.06 -9.81
C THR A 40 -19.37 1.04 -10.93
N LYS A 41 -20.36 0.15 -11.07
CA LYS A 41 -20.46 -0.80 -12.16
C LYS A 41 -21.55 -0.36 -13.15
N HIS A 42 -21.19 -0.29 -14.42
CA HIS A 42 -22.13 -0.11 -15.52
C HIS A 42 -22.14 -1.37 -16.38
N TYR A 43 -23.29 -2.05 -16.51
CA TYR A 43 -23.41 -3.28 -17.30
C TYR A 43 -22.33 -4.32 -17.01
N SER A 44 -22.06 -4.61 -15.73
CA SER A 44 -21.03 -5.54 -15.24
C SER A 44 -19.58 -5.07 -15.46
N VAL A 45 -19.35 -3.88 -16.02
CA VAL A 45 -18.01 -3.31 -16.19
C VAL A 45 -17.74 -2.30 -15.10
N ILE A 46 -16.62 -2.45 -14.38
CA ILE A 46 -16.17 -1.47 -13.39
C ILE A 46 -15.64 -0.25 -14.15
N SER A 47 -16.26 0.91 -13.92
CA SER A 47 -15.88 2.16 -14.57
C SER A 47 -15.40 3.20 -13.57
N GLY A 48 -14.43 4.00 -14.00
CA GLY A 48 -13.94 5.13 -13.23
C GLY A 48 -12.93 4.75 -12.09
N ARG A 49 -12.50 5.80 -11.38
CA ARG A 49 -11.67 5.63 -10.18
C ARG A 49 -12.57 5.33 -8.98
N PRO A 50 -12.18 4.41 -8.09
CA PRO A 50 -12.94 4.15 -6.89
C PRO A 50 -13.01 5.40 -6.00
N LYS A 51 -14.17 5.66 -5.41
CA LYS A 51 -14.28 6.63 -4.32
C LYS A 51 -13.87 5.94 -3.03
N ARG A 52 -13.04 6.60 -2.24
CA ARG A 52 -12.56 6.10 -0.97
C ARG A 52 -12.96 7.03 0.15
N SER A 53 -13.26 6.45 1.30
CA SER A 53 -13.45 7.14 2.57
C SER A 53 -12.81 6.33 3.69
N VAL A 54 -12.43 7.01 4.77
CA VAL A 54 -11.87 6.37 5.96
C VAL A 54 -12.67 6.80 7.18
N THR A 55 -13.04 5.83 7.99
CA THR A 55 -13.70 6.03 9.27
C THR A 55 -12.82 5.46 10.38
N ILE A 56 -13.17 5.75 11.62
CA ILE A 56 -12.55 5.18 12.81
C ILE A 56 -13.60 4.50 13.68
N ILE A 57 -13.30 3.28 14.12
CA ILE A 57 -14.22 2.46 14.93
C ILE A 57 -13.61 2.26 16.31
N CYS A 58 -14.35 2.61 17.35
CA CYS A 58 -14.00 2.27 18.73
C CYS A 58 -14.40 0.83 19.06
N HIS A 59 -13.46 0.03 19.58
CA HIS A 59 -13.75 -1.35 19.97
C HIS A 59 -14.50 -1.47 21.30
N GLY A 60 -14.52 -0.43 22.13
CA GLY A 60 -15.26 -0.41 23.39
C GLY A 60 -16.76 -0.20 23.20
N CYS A 61 -17.16 0.86 22.47
CA CYS A 61 -18.57 1.16 22.25
C CYS A 61 -19.09 0.82 20.86
N LEU A 62 -18.23 0.30 19.98
CA LEU A 62 -18.53 -0.08 18.58
C LEU A 62 -19.03 1.11 17.75
N LEU A 63 -18.81 2.34 18.21
CA LEU A 63 -19.17 3.52 17.43
C LEU A 63 -18.18 3.71 16.29
N GLU A 64 -18.71 3.80 15.10
CA GLU A 64 -17.98 4.21 13.91
C GLU A 64 -18.28 5.68 13.61
N GLY A 65 -17.25 6.47 13.37
CA GLY A 65 -17.37 7.89 13.10
C GLY A 65 -16.47 8.36 11.96
N PRO A 66 -16.80 9.52 11.36
CA PRO A 66 -15.96 10.13 10.34
C PRO A 66 -14.70 10.71 10.98
N LEU A 67 -13.66 10.88 10.17
CA LEU A 67 -12.47 11.66 10.51
C LEU A 67 -12.64 13.12 10.08
N GLU A 68 -11.81 13.99 10.62
CA GLU A 68 -11.65 15.35 10.09
C GLU A 68 -11.16 15.27 8.64
N LYS A 69 -11.69 16.14 7.75
CA LYS A 69 -11.49 16.06 6.30
C LYS A 69 -10.02 15.97 5.86
N GLU A 70 -9.16 16.81 6.46
CA GLU A 70 -7.73 16.80 6.08
C GLU A 70 -7.04 15.53 6.57
N TYR A 71 -7.36 15.07 7.76
CA TYR A 71 -6.84 13.82 8.31
C TYR A 71 -7.37 12.61 7.53
N GLU A 72 -8.65 12.59 7.15
CA GLU A 72 -9.23 11.55 6.29
C GLU A 72 -8.48 11.45 4.96
N LYS A 73 -8.17 12.59 4.34
CA LYS A 73 -7.43 12.64 3.08
C LYS A 73 -6.03 12.01 3.23
N GLN A 74 -5.30 12.36 4.28
CA GLN A 74 -3.98 11.78 4.57
C GLN A 74 -4.08 10.25 4.78
N MET A 75 -5.10 9.80 5.51
CA MET A 75 -5.32 8.36 5.73
C MET A 75 -5.71 7.64 4.44
N ILE A 76 -6.52 8.25 3.57
CA ILE A 76 -6.82 7.68 2.25
C ILE A 76 -5.55 7.50 1.41
N GLU A 77 -4.67 8.49 1.38
CA GLU A 77 -3.40 8.44 0.65
C GLU A 77 -2.51 7.32 1.20
N LYS A 78 -2.27 7.30 2.53
CA LYS A 78 -1.47 6.30 3.23
C LYS A 78 -2.00 4.87 2.98
N PHE A 79 -3.28 4.63 3.22
CA PHE A 79 -3.86 3.30 3.10
C PHE A 79 -3.97 2.83 1.64
N THR A 80 -4.17 3.78 0.72
CA THR A 80 -4.11 3.46 -0.72
C THR A 80 -2.72 2.97 -1.11
N ALA A 81 -1.66 3.59 -0.60
CA ALA A 81 -0.28 3.18 -0.84
C ALA A 81 -0.04 1.77 -0.30
N GLN A 82 -0.46 1.48 0.94
CA GLN A 82 -0.32 0.15 1.54
C GLN A 82 -1.04 -0.95 0.73
N VAL A 83 -2.28 -0.70 0.29
CA VAL A 83 -3.01 -1.66 -0.57
C VAL A 83 -2.30 -1.87 -1.90
N MET A 84 -1.79 -0.80 -2.51
CA MET A 84 -1.07 -0.90 -3.79
C MET A 84 0.26 -1.66 -3.64
N ALA A 85 0.97 -1.48 -2.53
CA ALA A 85 2.17 -2.26 -2.22
C ALA A 85 1.83 -3.75 -2.06
N GLY A 86 0.78 -4.08 -1.29
CA GLY A 86 0.30 -5.45 -1.14
C GLY A 86 -0.01 -6.14 -2.47
N GLU A 87 -0.77 -5.47 -3.36
CA GLU A 87 -1.05 -5.97 -4.70
C GLU A 87 0.24 -6.18 -5.55
N GLY A 88 1.24 -5.33 -5.34
CA GLY A 88 2.56 -5.48 -5.97
C GLY A 88 3.28 -6.75 -5.52
N PHE A 89 3.26 -7.05 -4.22
CA PHE A 89 3.85 -8.27 -3.66
C PHE A 89 3.12 -9.54 -4.11
N GLU A 90 1.79 -9.52 -4.20
CA GLU A 90 1.02 -10.64 -4.76
C GLU A 90 1.43 -10.94 -6.21
N LEU A 91 1.60 -9.90 -7.03
CA LEU A 91 2.09 -10.05 -8.41
C LEU A 91 3.53 -10.60 -8.46
N TYR A 92 4.39 -10.17 -7.54
CA TYR A 92 5.75 -10.69 -7.39
C TYR A 92 5.74 -12.20 -7.09
N GLN A 93 4.93 -12.63 -6.12
CA GLN A 93 4.79 -14.05 -5.76
C GLN A 93 4.28 -14.90 -6.91
N GLN A 94 3.45 -14.33 -7.80
CA GLN A 94 2.98 -14.98 -9.02
C GLN A 94 4.03 -14.97 -10.17
N GLY A 95 5.24 -14.45 -9.95
CA GLY A 95 6.27 -14.30 -10.98
C GLY A 95 5.98 -13.22 -12.03
N LYS A 96 4.95 -12.42 -11.83
CA LYS A 96 4.52 -11.35 -12.76
C LYS A 96 5.29 -10.04 -12.51
N TYR A 97 6.64 -10.14 -12.59
CA TYR A 97 7.53 -9.04 -12.18
C TYR A 97 7.29 -7.72 -12.90
N ASP A 98 6.99 -7.72 -14.20
CA ASP A 98 6.70 -6.48 -14.94
C ASP A 98 5.46 -5.75 -14.45
N LYS A 99 4.42 -6.51 -14.08
CA LYS A 99 3.19 -5.95 -13.51
C LYS A 99 3.43 -5.43 -12.10
N ALA A 100 4.19 -6.16 -11.30
CA ALA A 100 4.60 -5.75 -9.95
C ALA A 100 5.41 -4.44 -9.98
N ILE A 101 6.41 -4.35 -10.85
CA ILE A 101 7.22 -3.13 -11.07
C ILE A 101 6.33 -1.93 -11.40
N LYS A 102 5.37 -2.09 -12.33
CA LYS A 102 4.42 -1.01 -12.67
C LYS A 102 3.59 -0.58 -11.46
N LYS A 103 3.16 -1.53 -10.62
CA LYS A 103 2.40 -1.24 -9.40
C LYS A 103 3.25 -0.48 -8.39
N PHE A 104 4.45 -0.94 -8.08
CA PHE A 104 5.35 -0.26 -7.14
C PHE A 104 5.76 1.14 -7.65
N LYS A 105 6.10 1.29 -8.93
CA LYS A 105 6.40 2.61 -9.52
C LYS A 105 5.20 3.56 -9.44
N LYS A 106 3.97 3.06 -9.64
CA LYS A 106 2.76 3.86 -9.48
C LYS A 106 2.53 4.26 -8.02
N ASN A 107 2.79 3.33 -7.09
CA ASN A 107 2.69 3.63 -5.66
C ASN A 107 3.66 4.73 -5.25
N LEU A 108 4.94 4.62 -5.63
CA LEU A 108 5.97 5.60 -5.32
C LEU A 108 5.74 7.00 -5.94
N LYS A 109 4.91 7.11 -6.98
CA LYS A 109 4.44 8.42 -7.48
C LYS A 109 3.47 9.11 -6.53
N ASN A 110 2.66 8.33 -5.81
CA ASN A 110 1.67 8.85 -4.85
C ASN A 110 2.29 9.03 -3.47
N GLU A 111 3.15 8.10 -3.07
CA GLU A 111 3.79 8.03 -1.75
C GLU A 111 5.30 7.75 -1.94
N PRO A 112 6.10 8.80 -2.22
CA PRO A 112 7.53 8.63 -2.46
C PRO A 112 8.30 8.04 -1.26
N GLY A 113 7.76 8.18 -0.05
CA GLY A 113 8.32 7.68 1.21
C GLY A 113 8.01 6.21 1.51
N ASP A 114 7.19 5.53 0.72
CA ASP A 114 6.81 4.13 0.99
C ASP A 114 7.99 3.18 0.78
N LEU A 115 8.66 2.84 1.88
CA LEU A 115 9.81 1.92 1.89
C LEU A 115 9.42 0.49 1.51
N GLN A 116 8.17 0.07 1.73
CA GLN A 116 7.70 -1.24 1.26
C GLN A 116 7.64 -1.29 -0.27
N ALA A 117 7.15 -0.22 -0.90
CA ALA A 117 7.15 -0.13 -2.35
C ALA A 117 8.56 -0.03 -2.94
N VAL A 118 9.48 0.69 -2.27
CA VAL A 118 10.92 0.71 -2.65
C VAL A 118 11.52 -0.67 -2.58
N TYR A 119 11.28 -1.41 -1.48
CA TYR A 119 11.77 -2.77 -1.30
C TYR A 119 11.20 -3.73 -2.36
N GLY A 120 9.89 -3.71 -2.58
CA GLY A 120 9.23 -4.53 -3.60
C GLY A 120 9.75 -4.25 -5.00
N LEU A 121 9.99 -2.97 -5.33
CA LEU A 121 10.57 -2.58 -6.62
C LEU A 121 12.01 -3.11 -6.78
N ALA A 122 12.87 -2.91 -5.77
CA ALA A 122 14.24 -3.43 -5.76
C ALA A 122 14.27 -4.95 -5.96
N THR A 123 13.43 -5.67 -5.21
CA THR A 123 13.33 -7.14 -5.29
C THR A 123 12.89 -7.61 -6.67
N CYS A 124 11.88 -6.96 -7.27
CA CYS A 124 11.44 -7.28 -8.63
C CYS A 124 12.53 -7.05 -9.68
N LEU A 125 13.29 -5.94 -9.56
CA LEU A 125 14.37 -5.61 -10.48
C LEU A 125 15.51 -6.63 -10.37
N ILE A 126 15.87 -7.05 -9.17
CA ILE A 126 16.87 -8.10 -8.91
C ILE A 126 16.40 -9.43 -9.52
N ALA A 127 15.13 -9.81 -9.33
CA ALA A 127 14.56 -11.03 -9.90
C ALA A 127 14.60 -11.04 -11.44
N LYS A 128 14.53 -9.88 -12.07
CA LYS A 128 14.66 -9.71 -13.53
C LYS A 128 16.10 -9.59 -14.02
N GLY A 129 17.09 -9.51 -13.13
CA GLY A 129 18.48 -9.28 -13.48
C GLY A 129 18.86 -7.82 -13.77
N ASN A 130 17.95 -6.87 -13.50
CA ASN A 130 18.17 -5.43 -13.69
C ASN A 130 18.93 -4.84 -12.49
N TYR A 131 20.15 -5.33 -12.25
CA TYR A 131 20.92 -5.04 -11.06
C TYR A 131 21.33 -3.57 -10.93
N ASP A 132 21.62 -2.91 -12.05
CA ASP A 132 22.04 -1.49 -12.06
C ASP A 132 20.88 -0.57 -11.61
N GLU A 133 19.67 -0.80 -12.13
CA GLU A 133 18.48 -0.05 -11.69
C GLU A 133 18.13 -0.37 -10.23
N ALA A 134 18.27 -1.62 -9.81
CA ALA A 134 17.98 -2.06 -8.44
C ALA A 134 18.89 -1.39 -7.40
N ARG A 135 20.16 -1.11 -7.75
CA ARG A 135 21.16 -0.54 -6.85
C ARG A 135 20.69 0.75 -6.19
N GLY A 136 20.18 1.70 -6.96
CA GLY A 136 19.72 2.97 -6.41
C GLY A 136 18.60 2.81 -5.36
N PHE A 137 17.70 1.85 -5.55
CA PHE A 137 16.64 1.56 -4.58
C PHE A 137 17.20 0.84 -3.33
N VAL A 138 18.15 -0.08 -3.49
CA VAL A 138 18.80 -0.77 -2.37
C VAL A 138 19.68 0.18 -1.56
N ASP A 139 20.35 1.13 -2.18
CA ASP A 139 21.14 2.15 -1.49
C ASP A 139 20.23 3.08 -0.68
N ARG A 140 19.11 3.50 -1.24
CA ARG A 140 18.08 4.26 -0.53
C ARG A 140 17.56 3.49 0.69
N LEU A 141 17.19 2.22 0.54
CA LEU A 141 16.79 1.38 1.67
C LEU A 141 17.88 1.27 2.73
N GLY A 142 19.14 1.17 2.30
CA GLY A 142 20.28 1.12 3.22
C GLY A 142 20.47 2.39 4.04
N SER A 143 20.11 3.55 3.49
CA SER A 143 20.16 4.83 4.22
C SER A 143 19.00 4.96 5.22
N GLU A 144 17.79 4.52 4.85
CA GLU A 144 16.60 4.64 5.68
C GLU A 144 16.49 3.50 6.74
N MET A 145 17.00 2.32 6.43
CA MET A 145 16.91 1.12 7.28
C MET A 145 18.26 0.39 7.38
N PRO A 146 19.29 1.00 7.99
CA PRO A 146 20.67 0.45 8.00
C PRO A 146 20.77 -0.90 8.72
N ASP A 147 19.91 -1.16 9.69
CA ASP A 147 19.95 -2.38 10.49
C ASP A 147 19.07 -3.52 9.94
N SER A 148 18.30 -3.27 8.89
CA SER A 148 17.43 -4.28 8.27
C SER A 148 18.25 -5.43 7.70
N LYS A 149 17.93 -6.66 8.14
CA LYS A 149 18.55 -7.89 7.62
C LYS A 149 18.24 -8.09 6.14
N ASP A 150 17.02 -7.80 5.74
CA ASP A 150 16.57 -7.96 4.35
C ASP A 150 17.33 -7.03 3.41
N VAL A 151 17.54 -5.78 3.82
CA VAL A 151 18.34 -4.81 3.05
C VAL A 151 19.80 -5.24 2.93
N LYS A 152 20.40 -5.75 4.02
CA LYS A 152 21.76 -6.31 3.99
C LYS A 152 21.88 -7.50 3.04
N GLU A 153 20.84 -8.32 2.95
CA GLU A 153 20.77 -9.44 2.01
C GLU A 153 20.70 -8.97 0.56
N LEU A 154 19.84 -8.00 0.25
CA LEU A 154 19.77 -7.41 -1.09
C LEU A 154 21.12 -6.82 -1.53
N LYS A 155 21.82 -6.12 -0.66
CA LYS A 155 23.19 -5.63 -0.93
C LYS A 155 24.16 -6.74 -1.28
N LYS A 156 24.18 -7.83 -0.50
CA LYS A 156 25.01 -9.01 -0.79
C LYS A 156 24.71 -9.65 -2.14
N ILE A 157 23.44 -9.72 -2.52
CA ILE A 157 23.02 -10.26 -3.83
C ILE A 157 23.59 -9.38 -4.95
N LEU A 158 23.45 -8.05 -4.85
CA LEU A 158 23.97 -7.11 -5.83
C LEU A 158 25.50 -7.18 -5.95
N GLU A 159 26.23 -7.27 -4.83
CA GLU A 159 27.70 -7.40 -4.81
C GLU A 159 28.17 -8.66 -5.51
N LYS A 160 27.49 -9.81 -5.30
CA LYS A 160 27.85 -11.08 -5.93
C LYS A 160 27.57 -11.11 -7.43
N LYS A 161 26.53 -10.41 -7.89
CA LYS A 161 26.09 -10.44 -9.30
C LYS A 161 26.78 -9.40 -10.18
N VAL A 162 27.30 -8.33 -9.58
CA VAL A 162 27.98 -7.24 -10.30
C VAL A 162 29.51 -7.43 -10.33
N ARG A 163 30.08 -8.34 -9.53
CA ARG A 163 31.49 -8.70 -9.72
C ARG A 163 31.62 -9.52 -10.99
N PRO A 164 32.30 -9.02 -12.04
CA PRO A 164 32.66 -9.88 -13.16
C PRO A 164 33.49 -11.02 -12.58
N SER A 165 33.16 -12.26 -12.95
CA SER A 165 34.08 -13.38 -12.77
C SER A 165 35.38 -13.06 -13.52
N LEU A 166 36.43 -12.70 -12.76
CA LEU A 166 37.82 -12.63 -13.26
C LEU A 166 38.26 -14.04 -13.66
#